data_98d02dc4640c69b53ffd94aca279ee42
#
_entry.id   98d02dc4640c69b53ffd94aca279ee42
#
_cell.length_a   1.000
_cell.length_b   1.000
_cell.length_c   1.000
_cell.angle_alpha   90.00
_cell.angle_beta   90.00
_cell.angle_gamma   90.00
#
_symmetry.space_group_name_H-M   'P 1'
#
loop_
_entity.id
_entity.type
_entity.pdbx_description
1 polymer ?
#
loop_
_entity_poly.entity_id
_entity_poly.type
_entity_poly.pdbx_seq_one_letter_code
_entity_poly.pdbx_strand_id
1 'polypeptide(L)'
;MLADFSNRSDVVVLGLPRGGVPVAFEVARRLHAALDVFLVRKLGVPGHEELAMGAIATGKTCFLNDNIIHSLGISRGDLDAAIACEERELERRERAFREGRPVELRDRVVILVDDGLATGATMRAAVIAARQRHPAQVIVAAPVAARETYGEFKGQVDDIRCVQTPADFEGVGQWYEDFTQTSDDEVRALLEQGASFGRDAPDATAGQAK
;
A
#
# COMPACT_ATOMS: atom_id res chain seq x y z
N MET A 1 -9.77 13.97 8.35
CA MET A 1 -9.34 13.98 6.94
C MET A 1 -9.93 12.82 6.13
N LEU A 2 -10.20 11.67 6.75
CA LEU A 2 -10.78 10.49 6.08
C LEU A 2 -12.22 10.18 6.56
N ALA A 3 -12.87 11.09 7.26
CA ALA A 3 -14.19 10.86 7.88
C ALA A 3 -15.28 10.46 6.87
N ASP A 4 -15.15 10.91 5.61
CA ASP A 4 -16.08 10.60 4.52
C ASP A 4 -16.14 9.08 4.19
N PHE A 5 -15.17 8.31 4.67
CA PHE A 5 -15.04 6.86 4.47
C PHE A 5 -15.49 6.05 5.70
N SER A 6 -15.97 6.71 6.78
CA SER A 6 -16.34 6.01 8.01
C SER A 6 -17.59 5.15 7.83
N ASN A 7 -17.59 3.96 8.47
CA ASN A 7 -18.70 3.00 8.50
C ASN A 7 -19.16 2.52 7.12
N ARG A 8 -18.26 2.48 6.15
CA ARG A 8 -18.53 1.96 4.81
C ARG A 8 -17.97 0.55 4.66
N SER A 9 -18.82 -0.41 4.30
CA SER A 9 -18.44 -1.82 4.10
C SER A 9 -17.58 -2.05 2.85
N ASP A 10 -17.63 -1.13 1.88
CA ASP A 10 -16.83 -1.16 0.66
C ASP A 10 -15.42 -0.57 0.82
N VAL A 11 -15.08 -0.04 2.00
CA VAL A 11 -13.75 0.51 2.29
C VAL A 11 -12.82 -0.57 2.84
N VAL A 12 -11.58 -0.57 2.37
CA VAL A 12 -10.47 -1.34 2.93
C VAL A 12 -9.25 -0.45 3.13
N VAL A 13 -8.64 -0.57 4.29
CA VAL A 13 -7.39 0.12 4.64
C VAL A 13 -6.24 -0.86 4.52
N LEU A 14 -5.24 -0.51 3.76
CA LEU A 14 -4.07 -1.33 3.48
C LEU A 14 -2.80 -0.63 3.95
N GLY A 15 -2.16 -1.16 4.99
CA GLY A 15 -0.89 -0.64 5.48
C GLY A 15 0.29 -1.17 4.67
N LEU A 16 1.22 -0.30 4.30
CA LEU A 16 2.50 -0.71 3.71
C LEU A 16 3.47 -1.09 4.83
N PRO A 17 3.88 -2.37 4.92
CA PRO A 17 4.74 -2.79 6.00
C PRO A 17 6.17 -2.25 5.87
N ARG A 18 6.83 -1.95 7.00
CA ARG A 18 6.31 -2.16 8.35
C ARG A 18 5.69 -0.90 8.95
N GLY A 19 6.32 0.27 8.77
CA GLY A 19 5.96 1.53 9.43
C GLY A 19 4.54 2.01 9.13
N GLY A 20 4.01 1.73 7.94
CA GLY A 20 2.63 2.11 7.59
C GLY A 20 1.55 1.33 8.33
N VAL A 21 1.86 0.15 8.91
CA VAL A 21 0.83 -0.68 9.56
C VAL A 21 0.27 -0.08 10.86
N PRO A 22 1.08 0.47 11.78
CA PRO A 22 0.55 1.18 12.95
C PRO A 22 -0.39 2.33 12.58
N VAL A 23 -0.02 3.10 11.56
CA VAL A 23 -0.85 4.21 11.07
C VAL A 23 -2.14 3.68 10.44
N ALA A 24 -2.05 2.64 9.60
CA ALA A 24 -3.19 1.99 8.97
C ALA A 24 -4.17 1.41 10.00
N PHE A 25 -3.66 0.83 11.08
CA PHE A 25 -4.47 0.31 12.19
C PHE A 25 -5.33 1.41 12.81
N GLU A 26 -4.75 2.56 13.14
CA GLU A 26 -5.50 3.69 13.70
C GLU A 26 -6.52 4.25 12.72
N VAL A 27 -6.16 4.32 11.43
CA VAL A 27 -7.10 4.72 10.37
C VAL A 27 -8.26 3.74 10.27
N ALA A 28 -7.99 2.44 10.15
CA ALA A 28 -9.01 1.41 10.03
C ALA A 28 -9.93 1.36 11.26
N ARG A 29 -9.35 1.44 12.47
CA ARG A 29 -10.08 1.51 13.74
C ARG A 29 -11.04 2.69 13.77
N ARG A 30 -10.58 3.87 13.36
CA ARG A 30 -11.37 5.10 13.36
C ARG A 30 -12.48 5.10 12.30
N LEU A 31 -12.24 4.45 11.17
CA LEU A 31 -13.20 4.34 10.07
C LEU A 31 -14.17 3.16 10.23
N HIS A 32 -13.93 2.25 11.16
CA HIS A 32 -14.59 0.94 11.25
C HIS A 32 -14.50 0.16 9.93
N ALA A 33 -13.35 0.23 9.26
CA ALA A 33 -13.09 -0.39 7.96
C ALA A 33 -12.16 -1.61 8.09
N ALA A 34 -12.26 -2.54 7.15
CA ALA A 34 -11.37 -3.70 7.11
C ALA A 34 -9.90 -3.26 7.01
N LEU A 35 -9.02 -3.95 7.77
CA LEU A 35 -7.57 -3.74 7.77
C LEU A 35 -6.86 -4.94 7.17
N ASP A 36 -5.88 -4.68 6.30
CA ASP A 36 -4.91 -5.69 5.84
C ASP A 36 -3.56 -5.02 5.52
N VAL A 37 -2.55 -5.81 5.20
CA VAL A 37 -1.27 -5.34 4.68
C VAL A 37 -1.25 -5.43 3.16
N PHE A 38 -0.51 -4.52 2.54
CA PHE A 38 -0.23 -4.56 1.12
C PHE A 38 1.27 -4.53 0.88
N LEU A 39 1.84 -5.70 0.63
CA LEU A 39 3.26 -5.82 0.34
C LEU A 39 3.52 -5.53 -1.12
N VAL A 40 4.59 -4.79 -1.34
CA VAL A 40 5.10 -4.47 -2.68
C VAL A 40 6.60 -4.69 -2.69
N ARG A 41 7.09 -5.26 -3.77
CA ARG A 41 8.51 -5.47 -4.02
C ARG A 41 8.88 -4.89 -5.38
N LYS A 42 9.90 -4.03 -5.39
CA LYS A 42 10.45 -3.47 -6.63
C LYS A 42 11.23 -4.56 -7.38
N LEU A 43 11.01 -4.67 -8.68
CA LEU A 43 11.82 -5.47 -9.57
C LEU A 43 12.96 -4.58 -10.09
N GLY A 44 14.15 -4.70 -9.51
CA GLY A 44 15.34 -3.98 -9.94
C GLY A 44 15.88 -4.52 -11.26
N VAL A 45 16.48 -3.65 -12.07
CA VAL A 45 17.23 -4.08 -13.26
C VAL A 45 18.51 -4.80 -12.83
N PRO A 46 18.81 -6.00 -13.36
CA PRO A 46 20.06 -6.69 -13.06
C PRO A 46 21.28 -5.80 -13.26
N GLY A 47 22.12 -5.65 -12.21
CA GLY A 47 23.30 -4.78 -12.22
C GLY A 47 23.00 -3.27 -12.05
N HIS A 48 21.73 -2.88 -11.99
CA HIS A 48 21.26 -1.51 -11.71
C HIS A 48 20.03 -1.54 -10.83
N GLU A 49 20.14 -2.11 -9.65
CA GLU A 49 19.01 -2.44 -8.75
C GLU A 49 18.19 -1.22 -8.32
N GLU A 50 18.78 -0.01 -8.38
CA GLU A 50 18.06 1.24 -8.10
C GLU A 50 17.03 1.60 -9.19
N LEU A 51 17.27 1.13 -10.42
CA LEU A 51 16.34 1.32 -11.53
C LEU A 51 15.28 0.22 -11.53
N ALA A 52 14.02 0.59 -11.40
CA ALA A 52 12.91 -0.36 -11.35
C ALA A 52 12.41 -0.69 -12.76
N MET A 53 12.53 -1.96 -13.15
CA MET A 53 11.89 -2.49 -14.36
C MET A 53 10.46 -3.00 -14.11
N GLY A 54 10.00 -2.94 -12.85
CA GLY A 54 8.66 -3.36 -12.46
C GLY A 54 8.46 -3.42 -10.96
N ALA A 55 7.35 -3.99 -10.57
CA ALA A 55 7.03 -4.32 -9.18
C ALA A 55 6.13 -5.56 -9.10
N ILE A 56 6.24 -6.30 -8.01
CA ILE A 56 5.30 -7.35 -7.64
C ILE A 56 4.63 -6.98 -6.32
N ALA A 57 3.42 -7.43 -6.12
CA ALA A 57 2.64 -7.10 -4.93
C ALA A 57 1.77 -8.26 -4.46
N THR A 58 1.26 -8.11 -3.23
CA THR A 58 0.24 -8.98 -2.62
C THR A 58 -0.83 -9.42 -3.63
N GLY A 59 -1.14 -10.72 -3.61
CA GLY A 59 -2.13 -11.31 -4.51
C GLY A 59 -1.59 -11.65 -5.89
N LYS A 60 -0.26 -11.86 -6.02
CA LYS A 60 0.43 -12.24 -7.27
C LYS A 60 0.28 -11.22 -8.39
N THR A 61 0.16 -9.96 -8.03
CA THR A 61 0.11 -8.87 -9.00
C THR A 61 1.53 -8.52 -9.44
N CYS A 62 1.80 -8.56 -10.73
CA CYS A 62 3.08 -8.17 -11.33
C CYS A 62 2.86 -7.04 -12.33
N PHE A 63 3.59 -5.97 -12.20
CA PHE A 63 3.65 -4.87 -13.14
C PHE A 63 5.05 -4.77 -13.75
N LEU A 64 5.14 -4.64 -15.06
CA LEU A 64 6.39 -4.51 -15.80
C LEU A 64 6.42 -3.19 -16.56
N ASN A 65 7.58 -2.58 -16.61
CA ASN A 65 7.84 -1.39 -17.43
C ASN A 65 8.52 -1.82 -18.74
N ASP A 66 7.69 -2.09 -19.74
CA ASP A 66 8.16 -2.58 -21.05
C ASP A 66 9.18 -1.63 -21.70
N ASN A 67 9.05 -0.32 -21.50
CA ASN A 67 10.00 0.65 -22.04
C ASN A 67 11.40 0.45 -21.45
N ILE A 68 11.51 0.25 -20.15
CA ILE A 68 12.79 -0.01 -19.48
C ILE A 68 13.35 -1.37 -19.92
N ILE A 69 12.52 -2.40 -19.93
CA ILE A 69 12.90 -3.76 -20.32
C ILE A 69 13.47 -3.76 -21.75
N HIS A 70 12.77 -3.15 -22.69
CA HIS A 70 13.20 -3.09 -24.08
C HIS A 70 14.45 -2.20 -24.28
N SER A 71 14.48 -1.00 -23.65
CA SER A 71 15.60 -0.07 -23.84
C SER A 71 16.92 -0.58 -23.29
N LEU A 72 16.87 -1.39 -22.26
CA LEU A 72 18.06 -2.01 -21.63
C LEU A 72 18.32 -3.43 -22.12
N GLY A 73 17.50 -3.97 -23.02
CA GLY A 73 17.67 -5.30 -23.57
C GLY A 73 17.62 -6.41 -22.53
N ILE A 74 16.78 -6.26 -21.48
CA ILE A 74 16.63 -7.26 -20.43
C ILE A 74 16.12 -8.57 -21.04
N SER A 75 16.88 -9.64 -20.86
CA SER A 75 16.45 -10.93 -21.39
C SER A 75 15.25 -11.49 -20.66
N ARG A 76 14.46 -12.32 -21.34
CA ARG A 76 13.32 -13.01 -20.72
C ARG A 76 13.76 -13.84 -19.52
N GLY A 77 14.93 -14.50 -19.62
CA GLY A 77 15.47 -15.32 -18.53
C GLY A 77 15.82 -14.51 -17.30
N ASP A 78 16.43 -13.33 -17.46
CA ASP A 78 16.78 -12.44 -16.34
C ASP A 78 15.52 -11.88 -15.69
N LEU A 79 14.52 -11.51 -16.49
CA LEU A 79 13.24 -11.02 -16.00
C LEU A 79 12.51 -12.09 -15.17
N ASP A 80 12.39 -13.31 -15.71
CA ASP A 80 11.71 -14.42 -15.04
C ASP A 80 12.45 -14.80 -13.74
N ALA A 81 13.79 -14.75 -13.73
CA ALA A 81 14.59 -14.99 -12.53
C ALA A 81 14.39 -13.92 -11.46
N ALA A 82 14.34 -12.64 -11.85
CA ALA A 82 14.09 -11.54 -10.93
C ALA A 82 12.67 -11.64 -10.31
N ILE A 83 11.66 -11.92 -11.14
CA ILE A 83 10.28 -12.12 -10.68
C ILE A 83 10.23 -13.27 -9.67
N ALA A 84 10.77 -14.44 -10.01
CA ALA A 84 10.75 -15.61 -9.13
C ALA A 84 11.48 -15.39 -7.80
N CYS A 85 12.55 -14.57 -7.80
CA CYS A 85 13.27 -14.19 -6.59
C CYS A 85 12.40 -13.34 -5.66
N GLU A 86 11.82 -12.28 -6.21
CA GLU A 86 11.02 -11.34 -5.44
C GLU A 86 9.65 -11.93 -5.02
N GLU A 87 9.07 -12.83 -5.81
CA GLU A 87 7.85 -13.58 -5.43
C GLU A 87 8.08 -14.45 -4.19
N ARG A 88 9.22 -15.18 -4.12
CA ARG A 88 9.55 -15.99 -2.93
C ARG A 88 9.67 -15.13 -1.67
N GLU A 89 10.32 -13.98 -1.78
CA GLU A 89 10.47 -13.07 -0.64
C GLU A 89 9.12 -12.43 -0.27
N LEU A 90 8.31 -12.07 -1.25
CA LEU A 90 6.95 -11.56 -1.03
C LEU A 90 6.09 -12.59 -0.27
N GLU A 91 6.06 -13.84 -0.75
CA GLU A 91 5.34 -14.94 -0.10
C GLU A 91 5.85 -15.20 1.32
N ARG A 92 7.19 -15.15 1.52
CA ARG A 92 7.77 -15.30 2.87
C ARG A 92 7.24 -14.22 3.83
N ARG A 93 7.20 -12.97 3.38
CA ARG A 93 6.68 -11.83 4.17
C ARG A 93 5.18 -11.92 4.37
N GLU A 94 4.43 -12.31 3.35
CA GLU A 94 2.98 -12.51 3.51
C GLU A 94 2.66 -13.52 4.60
N ARG A 95 3.37 -14.66 4.62
CA ARG A 95 3.21 -15.69 5.67
C ARG A 95 3.65 -15.20 7.05
N ALA A 96 4.60 -14.27 7.12
CA ALA A 96 5.05 -13.71 8.39
C ALA A 96 4.01 -12.77 9.01
N PHE A 97 3.19 -12.10 8.20
CA PHE A 97 2.27 -11.07 8.69
C PHE A 97 0.83 -11.54 8.84
N ARG A 98 0.40 -12.55 8.10
CA ARG A 98 -0.99 -13.02 8.17
C ARG A 98 -1.16 -14.50 7.87
N GLU A 99 -2.20 -15.07 8.44
CA GLU A 99 -2.75 -16.35 8.04
C GLU A 99 -3.94 -16.09 7.10
N GLY A 100 -3.97 -16.74 5.93
CA GLY A 100 -5.08 -16.67 5.00
C GLY A 100 -4.86 -15.82 3.75
N ARG A 101 -5.96 -15.59 3.01
CA ARG A 101 -5.92 -14.89 1.72
C ARG A 101 -5.94 -13.38 1.90
N PRO A 102 -5.29 -12.63 0.99
CA PRO A 102 -5.40 -11.18 0.93
C PRO A 102 -6.85 -10.73 0.76
N VAL A 103 -7.17 -9.56 1.33
CA VAL A 103 -8.48 -8.93 1.11
C VAL A 103 -8.70 -8.68 -0.38
N GLU A 104 -9.92 -8.96 -0.86
CA GLU A 104 -10.32 -8.64 -2.23
C GLU A 104 -10.45 -7.13 -2.39
N LEU A 105 -9.94 -6.59 -3.52
CA LEU A 105 -9.93 -5.15 -3.79
C LEU A 105 -10.91 -4.74 -4.89
N ARG A 106 -11.42 -5.68 -5.68
CA ARG A 106 -12.33 -5.39 -6.78
C ARG A 106 -13.56 -4.62 -6.28
N ASP A 107 -13.88 -3.54 -6.99
CA ASP A 107 -15.03 -2.67 -6.73
C ASP A 107 -15.05 -2.03 -5.33
N ARG A 108 -13.91 -2.05 -4.60
CA ARG A 108 -13.77 -1.44 -3.27
C ARG A 108 -13.03 -0.10 -3.32
N VAL A 109 -13.29 0.72 -2.33
CA VAL A 109 -12.47 1.90 -2.04
C VAL A 109 -11.26 1.44 -1.23
N VAL A 110 -10.08 1.56 -1.83
CA VAL A 110 -8.80 1.15 -1.25
C VAL A 110 -8.08 2.38 -0.70
N ILE A 111 -7.76 2.37 0.60
CA ILE A 111 -6.94 3.40 1.24
C ILE A 111 -5.57 2.79 1.51
N LEU A 112 -4.56 3.17 0.73
CA LEU A 112 -3.17 2.80 0.94
C LEU A 112 -2.53 3.74 1.95
N VAL A 113 -1.95 3.19 3.00
CA VAL A 113 -1.41 3.96 4.13
C VAL A 113 0.06 3.64 4.35
N ASP A 114 0.88 4.68 4.52
CA ASP A 114 2.27 4.56 4.95
C ASP A 114 2.56 5.53 6.11
N ASP A 115 3.69 5.35 6.79
CA ASP A 115 4.15 6.24 7.88
C ASP A 115 4.55 7.63 7.36
N GLY A 116 4.96 7.72 6.10
CA GLY A 116 5.25 8.99 5.43
C GLY A 116 5.68 8.80 3.99
N LEU A 117 5.60 9.86 3.21
CA LEU A 117 5.96 9.85 1.80
C LEU A 117 7.20 10.73 1.56
N ALA A 118 8.40 10.12 1.60
CA ALA A 118 9.63 10.77 1.19
C ALA A 118 9.73 10.83 -0.34
N THR A 119 10.35 9.86 -0.99
CA THR A 119 10.37 9.76 -2.45
C THR A 119 9.07 9.22 -3.05
N GLY A 120 8.24 8.56 -2.24
CA GLY A 120 6.99 7.93 -2.67
C GLY A 120 7.16 6.68 -3.54
N ALA A 121 8.38 6.15 -3.71
CA ALA A 121 8.63 5.02 -4.63
C ALA A 121 7.82 3.77 -4.28
N THR A 122 7.79 3.38 -3.01
CA THR A 122 7.00 2.23 -2.53
C THR A 122 5.51 2.44 -2.75
N MET A 123 5.02 3.63 -2.39
CA MET A 123 3.62 3.99 -2.56
C MET A 123 3.20 4.00 -4.04
N ARG A 124 4.04 4.52 -4.96
CA ARG A 124 3.76 4.46 -6.40
C ARG A 124 3.61 3.01 -6.89
N ALA A 125 4.52 2.14 -6.49
CA ALA A 125 4.42 0.72 -6.82
C ALA A 125 3.15 0.08 -6.24
N ALA A 126 2.76 0.45 -5.02
CA ALA A 126 1.53 -0.02 -4.38
C ALA A 126 0.27 0.46 -5.13
N VAL A 127 0.22 1.72 -5.54
CA VAL A 127 -0.89 2.28 -6.34
C VAL A 127 -1.05 1.54 -7.67
N ILE A 128 0.05 1.33 -8.40
CA ILE A 128 0.04 0.60 -9.67
C ILE A 128 -0.49 -0.82 -9.47
N ALA A 129 0.03 -1.53 -8.48
CA ALA A 129 -0.39 -2.90 -8.20
C ALA A 129 -1.85 -2.99 -7.70
N ALA A 130 -2.30 -2.05 -6.86
CA ALA A 130 -3.67 -2.02 -6.40
C ALA A 130 -4.66 -1.78 -7.55
N ARG A 131 -4.35 -0.86 -8.48
CA ARG A 131 -5.18 -0.58 -9.65
C ARG A 131 -5.38 -1.80 -10.56
N GLN A 132 -4.39 -2.69 -10.66
CA GLN A 132 -4.54 -3.94 -11.44
C GLN A 132 -5.57 -4.91 -10.84
N ARG A 133 -5.96 -4.72 -9.60
CA ARG A 133 -7.02 -5.49 -8.94
C ARG A 133 -8.41 -4.84 -9.05
N HIS A 134 -8.55 -3.85 -9.95
CA HIS A 134 -9.79 -3.17 -10.31
C HIS A 134 -10.58 -2.61 -9.11
N PRO A 135 -9.96 -1.83 -8.21
CA PRO A 135 -10.69 -1.14 -7.14
C PRO A 135 -11.61 -0.06 -7.75
N ALA A 136 -12.66 0.31 -7.01
CA ALA A 136 -13.51 1.44 -7.37
C ALA A 136 -12.75 2.77 -7.25
N GLN A 137 -11.93 2.90 -6.19
CA GLN A 137 -11.08 4.07 -5.95
C GLN A 137 -9.77 3.64 -5.26
N VAL A 138 -8.70 4.39 -5.53
CA VAL A 138 -7.42 4.28 -4.81
C VAL A 138 -7.10 5.61 -4.17
N ILE A 139 -7.04 5.61 -2.85
CA ILE A 139 -6.72 6.76 -2.02
C ILE A 139 -5.38 6.50 -1.34
N VAL A 140 -4.52 7.51 -1.33
CA VAL A 140 -3.26 7.46 -0.59
C VAL A 140 -3.41 8.29 0.68
N ALA A 141 -2.95 7.77 1.80
CA ALA A 141 -2.96 8.49 3.07
C ALA A 141 -1.63 8.33 3.83
N ALA A 142 -1.12 9.42 4.37
CA ALA A 142 0.06 9.44 5.22
C ALA A 142 0.00 10.60 6.22
N PRO A 143 0.63 10.49 7.40
CA PRO A 143 0.76 11.60 8.34
C PRO A 143 1.56 12.77 7.77
N VAL A 144 2.63 12.48 7.03
CA VAL A 144 3.53 13.49 6.48
C VAL A 144 4.01 13.10 5.08
N ALA A 145 4.23 14.09 4.22
CA ALA A 145 4.79 13.89 2.89
C ALA A 145 5.71 15.05 2.49
N ALA A 146 6.76 14.75 1.73
CA ALA A 146 7.48 15.77 0.99
C ALA A 146 6.50 16.49 0.04
N ARG A 147 6.59 17.81 -0.03
CA ARG A 147 5.65 18.65 -0.78
C ARG A 147 5.61 18.29 -2.27
N GLU A 148 6.78 17.99 -2.83
CA GLU A 148 6.93 17.56 -4.22
C GLU A 148 6.21 16.23 -4.46
N THR A 149 6.52 15.22 -3.64
CA THR A 149 5.89 13.89 -3.71
C THR A 149 4.37 13.96 -3.56
N TYR A 150 3.87 14.77 -2.61
CA TYR A 150 2.44 15.00 -2.47
C TYR A 150 1.81 15.59 -3.75
N GLY A 151 2.51 16.55 -4.37
CA GLY A 151 2.07 17.17 -5.62
C GLY A 151 1.97 16.16 -6.77
N GLU A 152 2.94 15.27 -6.90
CA GLU A 152 2.97 14.22 -7.93
C GLU A 152 1.81 13.22 -7.80
N PHE A 153 1.46 12.83 -6.57
CA PHE A 153 0.36 11.88 -6.35
C PHE A 153 -1.02 12.44 -6.71
N LYS A 154 -1.24 13.75 -6.65
CA LYS A 154 -2.53 14.38 -7.01
C LYS A 154 -3.07 14.02 -8.40
N GLY A 155 -2.17 13.69 -9.33
CA GLY A 155 -2.55 13.27 -10.68
C GLY A 155 -2.55 11.76 -10.90
N GLN A 156 -2.14 10.96 -9.90
CA GLN A 156 -1.94 9.52 -10.06
C GLN A 156 -2.98 8.67 -9.32
N VAL A 157 -3.65 9.26 -8.33
CA VAL A 157 -4.66 8.59 -7.48
C VAL A 157 -5.97 9.35 -7.48
N ASP A 158 -7.05 8.72 -7.02
CA ASP A 158 -8.36 9.36 -6.95
C ASP A 158 -8.40 10.43 -5.86
N ASP A 159 -7.66 10.25 -4.77
CA ASP A 159 -7.45 11.25 -3.74
C ASP A 159 -6.15 10.99 -2.97
N ILE A 160 -5.57 12.06 -2.38
CA ILE A 160 -4.43 11.96 -1.45
C ILE A 160 -4.73 12.76 -0.19
N ARG A 161 -4.61 12.13 0.96
CA ARG A 161 -4.84 12.71 2.27
C ARG A 161 -3.56 12.69 3.10
N CYS A 162 -2.99 13.86 3.35
CA CYS A 162 -1.78 14.02 4.13
C CYS A 162 -1.99 15.10 5.19
N VAL A 163 -1.61 14.82 6.45
CA VAL A 163 -1.83 15.76 7.56
C VAL A 163 -0.91 16.96 7.41
N GLN A 164 0.37 16.72 7.04
CA GLN A 164 1.38 17.77 6.90
C GLN A 164 2.22 17.57 5.62
N THR A 165 2.50 18.70 4.95
CA THR A 165 3.43 18.76 3.81
C THR A 165 4.41 19.90 4.05
N PRO A 166 5.39 19.70 4.95
CA PRO A 166 6.31 20.75 5.36
C PRO A 166 7.22 21.20 4.20
N ALA A 167 7.76 22.42 4.31
CA ALA A 167 8.69 22.95 3.33
C ALA A 167 10.11 22.38 3.50
N ASP A 168 10.47 22.10 4.74
CA ASP A 168 11.77 21.64 5.22
C ASP A 168 11.75 20.15 5.56
N PHE A 169 11.27 19.34 4.62
CA PHE A 169 11.19 17.90 4.77
C PHE A 169 12.54 17.23 4.46
N GLU A 170 13.23 16.73 5.48
CA GLU A 170 14.49 15.97 5.32
C GLU A 170 14.24 14.45 5.38
N GLY A 171 13.19 14.02 6.09
CA GLY A 171 12.82 12.60 6.23
C GLY A 171 11.61 12.42 7.12
N VAL A 172 11.00 11.22 7.02
CA VAL A 172 9.77 10.86 7.75
C VAL A 172 9.99 10.91 9.25
N GLY A 173 11.10 10.36 9.75
CA GLY A 173 11.36 10.16 11.18
C GLY A 173 11.38 11.43 12.00
N GLN A 174 11.72 12.59 11.42
CA GLN A 174 11.74 13.86 12.17
C GLN A 174 10.34 14.37 12.58
N TRP A 175 9.27 13.74 12.05
CA TRP A 175 7.88 14.12 12.32
C TRP A 175 7.19 13.18 13.31
N TYR A 176 7.97 12.29 13.94
CA TYR A 176 7.51 11.36 14.96
C TYR A 176 8.27 11.60 16.27
N GLU A 177 7.59 11.51 17.39
CA GLU A 177 8.22 11.54 18.73
C GLU A 177 9.08 10.30 18.96
N ASP A 178 8.62 9.14 18.47
CA ASP A 178 9.33 7.87 18.43
C ASP A 178 9.19 7.27 17.01
N PHE A 179 10.34 7.09 16.34
CA PHE A 179 10.42 6.45 15.02
C PHE A 179 11.24 5.16 15.07
N THR A 180 11.11 4.44 16.18
CA THR A 180 11.68 3.10 16.32
C THR A 180 11.08 2.18 15.27
N GLN A 181 11.92 1.34 14.67
CA GLN A 181 11.49 0.45 13.60
C GLN A 181 10.43 -0.57 14.10
N THR A 182 9.23 -0.53 13.54
CA THR A 182 8.17 -1.51 13.80
C THR A 182 8.67 -2.93 13.48
N SER A 183 8.49 -3.85 14.42
CA SER A 183 8.87 -5.26 14.27
C SER A 183 7.80 -6.06 13.50
N ASP A 184 8.17 -7.24 13.00
CA ASP A 184 7.23 -8.16 12.36
C ASP A 184 6.17 -8.66 13.36
N ASP A 185 6.53 -8.81 14.64
CA ASP A 185 5.62 -9.22 15.70
C ASP A 185 4.57 -8.15 16.01
N GLU A 186 4.97 -6.87 16.02
CA GLU A 186 4.03 -5.76 16.18
C GLU A 186 3.06 -5.67 14.99
N VAL A 187 3.55 -5.87 13.77
CA VAL A 187 2.69 -5.91 12.58
C VAL A 187 1.63 -7.00 12.72
N ARG A 188 2.03 -8.22 13.12
CA ARG A 188 1.09 -9.33 13.34
C ARG A 188 0.06 -9.02 14.42
N ALA A 189 0.50 -8.52 15.57
CA ALA A 189 -0.38 -8.17 16.67
C ALA A 189 -1.44 -7.11 16.27
N LEU A 190 -1.05 -6.10 15.48
CA LEU A 190 -1.97 -5.08 14.99
C LEU A 190 -2.98 -5.65 13.98
N LEU A 191 -2.55 -6.54 13.09
CA LEU A 191 -3.45 -7.21 12.14
C LEU A 191 -4.44 -8.13 12.86
N GLU A 192 -4.01 -8.89 13.86
CA GLU A 192 -4.88 -9.74 14.67
C GLU A 192 -5.93 -8.90 15.43
N GLN A 193 -5.52 -7.81 16.06
CA GLN A 193 -6.45 -6.87 16.71
C GLN A 193 -7.42 -6.23 15.73
N GLY A 194 -6.94 -5.90 14.52
CA GLY A 194 -7.76 -5.31 13.46
C GLY A 194 -8.66 -6.31 12.73
N ALA A 195 -8.54 -7.61 12.97
CA ALA A 195 -9.27 -8.66 12.24
C ALA A 195 -10.80 -8.59 12.39
N SER A 196 -11.30 -7.92 13.42
CA SER A 196 -12.74 -7.67 13.62
C SER A 196 -13.23 -6.40 12.96
N PHE A 197 -12.34 -5.50 12.53
CA PHE A 197 -12.74 -4.23 11.94
C PHE A 197 -13.49 -4.44 10.62
N GLY A 198 -14.54 -3.65 10.38
CA GLY A 198 -15.35 -3.72 9.17
C GLY A 198 -16.34 -4.89 9.08
N ARG A 199 -16.36 -5.83 10.05
CA ARG A 199 -17.35 -6.93 10.06
C ARG A 199 -18.76 -6.45 10.45
N ASP A 200 -18.84 -5.38 11.23
CA ASP A 200 -20.10 -4.82 11.75
C ASP A 200 -20.61 -3.61 10.94
N ALA A 201 -19.97 -3.28 9.80
CA ALA A 201 -20.42 -2.20 8.95
C ALA A 201 -21.74 -2.60 8.25
N PRO A 202 -22.83 -1.84 8.37
CA PRO A 202 -24.08 -2.16 7.71
C PRO A 202 -23.89 -2.18 6.19
N ASP A 203 -24.49 -3.19 5.54
CA ASP A 203 -24.43 -3.37 4.10
C ASP A 203 -25.13 -2.18 3.40
N ALA A 204 -24.35 -1.31 2.75
CA ALA A 204 -24.86 -0.09 2.11
C ALA A 204 -25.74 -0.37 0.87
N THR A 205 -25.92 -1.65 0.48
CA THR A 205 -26.70 -2.06 -0.70
C THR A 205 -28.18 -2.26 -0.42
N ALA A 206 -28.66 -2.15 0.84
CA ALA A 206 -30.07 -2.37 1.18
C ALA A 206 -31.00 -1.16 0.98
N GLY A 207 -30.54 -0.04 0.42
CA GLY A 207 -31.24 1.25 0.40
C GLY A 207 -31.75 1.76 -0.94
N GLN A 208 -31.64 1.02 -2.06
CA GLN A 208 -32.15 1.46 -3.36
C GLN A 208 -33.09 0.44 -4.03
N ALA A 209 -34.19 0.14 -3.35
CA ALA A 209 -35.36 -0.49 -3.96
C ALA A 209 -36.62 0.14 -3.39
N LYS A 210 -37.00 1.29 -3.92
CA LYS A 210 -38.42 1.75 -3.99
C LYS A 210 -38.55 2.78 -5.08
#